data_feffca03c9712eb4a5c9e34dc36855ce
#
_entry.id   feffca03c9712eb4a5c9e34dc36855ce
#
_cell.length_a   1.000
_cell.length_b   1.000
_cell.length_c   1.000
_cell.angle_alpha   90.00
_cell.angle_beta   90.00
_cell.angle_gamma   90.00
#
_symmetry.space_group_name_H-M   'P 1'
#
loop_
_entity.id
_entity.type
_entity.pdbx_description
1 polymer ?
#
loop_
_entity_poly.entity_id
_entity_poly.type
_entity_poly.pdbx_seq_one_letter_code
_entity_poly.pdbx_strand_id
1 'polypeptide(L)'
;MSTKINIKIPYYKFKICFYYTFLLLYYYFDINHKKDDIKDLNSRVCICTLGKEENKYIREFIYHYKNYGVDKIFLYDNNDLNGEYFESVINDYIKEDFVEIYNWRGKKSSIYKIMNECYYKNNNNYNWIIFYEIDEFIHLSNYTNIKTFLKEKKFKNCQIIYLNLVVHNDNSQLYYQNISLFKRFPNKVSKSIEHFLQVKMIIKGGIKGIKIKTTAQCDLLNKRYDPISCNGFGHRIRQNGFKTDKTDYDLYYIDHFFCKSTEEFINKLAKGDALQVGKALERYKMQRIERYFKYNILTKAKIEMLEKSLKLDLSSFKKKLKYKIIYYS
;
A
#
# COMPACT_ATOMS: atom_id res chain seq x y z
N MET A 1 4.35 -21.19 67.06
CA MET A 1 5.36 -20.45 66.30
C MET A 1 4.78 -20.10 64.92
N SER A 2 4.38 -18.83 64.73
CA SER A 2 3.77 -18.35 63.51
C SER A 2 4.88 -17.65 62.68
N THR A 3 5.33 -18.26 61.62
CA THR A 3 6.32 -17.68 60.68
C THR A 3 5.61 -16.71 59.76
N LYS A 4 5.76 -15.41 60.03
CA LYS A 4 5.36 -14.34 59.09
C LYS A 4 6.33 -14.32 57.94
N ILE A 5 5.87 -14.76 56.73
CA ILE A 5 6.62 -14.62 55.49
C ILE A 5 6.50 -13.15 55.02
N ASN A 6 7.59 -12.41 55.17
CA ASN A 6 7.69 -11.03 54.72
C ASN A 6 8.12 -11.00 53.23
N ILE A 7 7.16 -10.99 52.32
CA ILE A 7 7.44 -10.87 50.86
C ILE A 7 7.68 -9.39 50.56
N LYS A 8 8.93 -8.96 50.53
CA LYS A 8 9.32 -7.67 49.99
C LYS A 8 9.25 -7.72 48.47
N ILE A 9 8.14 -7.26 47.87
CA ILE A 9 8.05 -7.05 46.45
C ILE A 9 8.91 -5.83 46.08
N PRO A 10 9.90 -5.93 45.16
CA PRO A 10 10.75 -4.81 44.84
C PRO A 10 9.92 -3.65 44.27
N TYR A 11 10.17 -2.45 44.77
CA TYR A 11 9.45 -1.20 44.43
C TYR A 11 9.30 -0.94 42.91
N TYR A 12 10.27 -1.37 42.12
CA TYR A 12 10.19 -1.27 40.65
C TYR A 12 9.15 -2.19 40.00
N LYS A 13 8.92 -3.40 40.56
CA LYS A 13 7.86 -4.31 40.10
C LYS A 13 6.48 -3.75 40.36
N PHE A 14 6.32 -3.05 41.51
CA PHE A 14 5.07 -2.37 41.85
C PHE A 14 4.78 -1.21 40.90
N LYS A 15 5.80 -0.42 40.52
CA LYS A 15 5.67 0.66 39.52
C LYS A 15 5.31 0.14 38.13
N ILE A 16 5.90 -0.97 37.72
CA ILE A 16 5.61 -1.60 36.42
C ILE A 16 4.18 -2.12 36.40
N CYS A 17 3.73 -2.80 37.44
CA CYS A 17 2.36 -3.32 37.56
C CYS A 17 1.34 -2.16 37.55
N PHE A 18 1.59 -1.11 38.33
CA PHE A 18 0.72 0.08 38.40
C PHE A 18 0.66 0.82 37.06
N TYR A 19 1.79 0.92 36.33
CA TYR A 19 1.86 1.52 35.04
C TYR A 19 1.07 0.72 33.98
N TYR A 20 1.16 -0.62 34.00
CA TYR A 20 0.37 -1.48 33.09
C TYR A 20 -1.12 -1.46 33.44
N THR A 21 -1.48 -1.41 34.72
CA THR A 21 -2.89 -1.31 35.16
C THR A 21 -3.46 0.06 34.78
N PHE A 22 -2.69 1.13 34.92
CA PHE A 22 -3.09 2.47 34.52
C PHE A 22 -3.21 2.59 32.99
N LEU A 23 -2.32 1.95 32.23
CA LEU A 23 -2.41 1.82 30.76
C LEU A 23 -3.66 1.05 30.33
N LEU A 24 -3.96 -0.07 30.99
CA LEU A 24 -5.17 -0.86 30.72
C LEU A 24 -6.44 -0.08 31.04
N LEU A 25 -6.47 0.64 32.16
CA LEU A 25 -7.58 1.51 32.55
C LEU A 25 -7.72 2.69 31.59
N TYR A 26 -6.63 3.35 31.19
CA TYR A 26 -6.63 4.42 30.23
C TYR A 26 -7.15 3.93 28.85
N TYR A 27 -6.67 2.76 28.38
CA TYR A 27 -7.19 2.12 27.18
C TYR A 27 -8.67 1.77 27.30
N TYR A 28 -9.09 1.27 28.47
CA TYR A 28 -10.49 0.91 28.75
C TYR A 28 -11.38 2.16 28.81
N PHE A 29 -10.94 3.24 29.42
CA PHE A 29 -11.67 4.51 29.50
C PHE A 29 -11.66 5.28 28.19
N ASP A 30 -10.55 5.31 27.43
CA ASP A 30 -10.49 5.97 26.12
C ASP A 30 -11.34 5.22 25.07
N ILE A 31 -11.45 3.90 25.18
CA ILE A 31 -12.34 3.08 24.35
C ILE A 31 -13.81 3.28 24.74
N ASN A 32 -14.13 3.45 26.03
CA ASN A 32 -15.51 3.56 26.49
C ASN A 32 -16.05 5.01 26.50
N HIS A 33 -15.19 6.03 26.58
CA HIS A 33 -15.59 7.43 26.52
C HIS A 33 -15.88 7.98 25.13
N LYS A 34 -15.53 7.24 24.07
CA LYS A 34 -15.97 7.53 22.68
C LYS A 34 -17.20 6.70 22.30
N LYS A 35 -18.20 6.64 23.15
CA LYS A 35 -19.61 6.54 22.75
C LYS A 35 -20.11 7.90 22.27
N ASP A 36 -19.29 8.66 21.57
CA ASP A 36 -19.77 9.78 20.84
C ASP A 36 -20.30 9.27 19.50
N ASP A 37 -21.59 9.44 19.32
CA ASP A 37 -22.35 9.49 18.10
C ASP A 37 -21.52 9.45 16.81
N ILE A 38 -20.91 8.29 16.52
CA ILE A 38 -20.69 7.93 15.14
C ILE A 38 -22.10 7.72 14.62
N LYS A 39 -22.73 8.82 14.13
CA LYS A 39 -23.86 8.75 13.24
C LYS A 39 -23.57 7.55 12.36
N ASP A 40 -24.50 6.62 12.30
CA ASP A 40 -24.46 5.44 11.45
C ASP A 40 -24.53 5.89 9.97
N LEU A 41 -23.55 6.70 9.59
CA LEU A 41 -23.22 7.06 8.25
C LEU A 41 -22.76 5.76 7.64
N ASN A 42 -23.61 5.14 6.81
CA ASN A 42 -23.29 4.03 5.93
C ASN A 42 -21.80 3.97 5.65
N SER A 43 -21.07 3.16 6.39
CA SER A 43 -19.61 3.05 6.47
C SER A 43 -18.91 3.59 5.20
N ARG A 44 -18.60 4.87 5.16
CA ARG A 44 -18.04 5.52 3.97
C ARG A 44 -16.57 5.22 3.83
N VAL A 45 -16.16 4.85 2.63
CA VAL A 45 -14.78 4.48 2.30
C VAL A 45 -14.31 5.31 1.11
N CYS A 46 -13.14 5.93 1.23
CA CYS A 46 -12.50 6.61 0.10
C CYS A 46 -11.09 6.11 -0.17
N ILE A 47 -10.60 6.40 -1.36
CA ILE A 47 -9.22 6.14 -1.77
C ILE A 47 -8.52 7.47 -2.02
N CYS A 48 -7.31 7.59 -1.49
CA CYS A 48 -6.32 8.57 -1.86
C CYS A 48 -5.28 7.93 -2.75
N THR A 49 -5.15 8.40 -3.96
CA THR A 49 -4.12 7.92 -4.90
C THR A 49 -3.45 9.07 -5.62
N LEU A 50 -2.26 8.82 -6.12
CA LEU A 50 -1.60 9.75 -7.02
C LEU A 50 -1.20 9.02 -8.29
N GLY A 51 -1.22 9.71 -9.42
CA GLY A 51 -0.87 9.15 -10.71
C GLY A 51 0.01 10.07 -11.55
N LYS A 52 0.93 9.45 -12.28
CA LYS A 52 1.72 10.07 -13.33
C LYS A 52 1.85 9.09 -14.48
N GLU A 53 1.39 9.49 -15.69
CA GLU A 53 1.41 8.64 -16.89
C GLU A 53 0.71 7.28 -16.67
N GLU A 54 -0.51 7.34 -16.11
CA GLU A 54 -1.31 6.15 -15.78
C GLU A 54 -2.67 6.13 -16.51
N ASN A 55 -2.87 6.94 -17.58
CA ASN A 55 -4.12 6.95 -18.37
C ASN A 55 -4.50 5.57 -18.90
N LYS A 56 -3.50 4.71 -19.16
CA LYS A 56 -3.70 3.34 -19.64
C LYS A 56 -4.40 2.43 -18.61
N TYR A 57 -4.31 2.75 -17.30
CA TYR A 57 -4.74 1.85 -16.21
C TYR A 57 -5.80 2.45 -15.32
N ILE A 58 -5.93 3.78 -15.28
CA ILE A 58 -6.78 4.48 -14.32
C ILE A 58 -8.25 4.06 -14.41
N ARG A 59 -8.77 3.78 -15.61
CA ARG A 59 -10.17 3.31 -15.75
C ARG A 59 -10.40 1.95 -15.12
N GLU A 60 -9.47 1.00 -15.29
CA GLU A 60 -9.55 -0.33 -14.68
C GLU A 60 -9.49 -0.23 -13.16
N PHE A 61 -8.61 0.62 -12.63
CA PHE A 61 -8.51 0.92 -11.21
C PHE A 61 -9.82 1.49 -10.64
N ILE A 62 -10.38 2.53 -11.28
CA ILE A 62 -11.62 3.15 -10.84
C ILE A 62 -12.77 2.15 -10.90
N TYR A 63 -12.92 1.40 -11.99
CA TYR A 63 -13.97 0.39 -12.16
C TYR A 63 -13.90 -0.69 -11.07
N HIS A 64 -12.70 -1.18 -10.76
CA HIS A 64 -12.48 -2.17 -9.73
C HIS A 64 -12.99 -1.68 -8.36
N TYR A 65 -12.57 -0.50 -7.94
CA TYR A 65 -12.93 0.02 -6.63
C TYR A 65 -14.39 0.50 -6.54
N LYS A 66 -14.97 0.98 -7.63
CA LYS A 66 -16.41 1.27 -7.71
C LYS A 66 -17.22 0.00 -7.48
N ASN A 67 -16.83 -1.10 -8.11
CA ASN A 67 -17.48 -2.40 -7.92
C ASN A 67 -17.30 -2.98 -6.52
N TYR A 68 -16.17 -2.70 -5.86
CA TYR A 68 -15.95 -3.06 -4.46
C TYR A 68 -16.67 -2.15 -3.46
N GLY A 69 -17.45 -1.15 -3.92
CA GLY A 69 -18.29 -0.31 -3.07
C GLY A 69 -17.53 0.82 -2.34
N VAL A 70 -16.40 1.26 -2.88
CA VAL A 70 -15.76 2.52 -2.50
C VAL A 70 -16.68 3.68 -2.88
N ASP A 71 -16.75 4.73 -2.06
CA ASP A 71 -17.64 5.87 -2.30
C ASP A 71 -17.01 6.99 -3.11
N LYS A 72 -15.69 7.17 -3.01
CA LYS A 72 -14.99 8.30 -3.65
C LYS A 72 -13.51 7.97 -3.86
N ILE A 73 -12.95 8.47 -4.94
CA ILE A 73 -11.52 8.45 -5.20
C ILE A 73 -11.01 9.90 -5.30
N PHE A 74 -10.04 10.24 -4.46
CA PHE A 74 -9.29 11.48 -4.51
C PHE A 74 -7.99 11.23 -5.27
N LEU A 75 -7.94 11.67 -6.52
CA LEU A 75 -6.84 11.47 -7.44
C LEU A 75 -5.96 12.72 -7.51
N TYR A 76 -4.74 12.60 -7.07
CA TYR A 76 -3.73 13.65 -7.20
C TYR A 76 -2.99 13.50 -8.52
N ASP A 77 -3.27 14.40 -9.46
CA ASP A 77 -2.62 14.41 -10.77
C ASP A 77 -1.20 14.98 -10.67
N ASN A 78 -0.21 14.07 -10.69
CA ASN A 78 1.21 14.39 -10.61
C ASN A 78 1.91 14.34 -11.99
N ASN A 79 1.16 14.45 -13.08
CA ASN A 79 1.71 14.52 -14.41
C ASN A 79 2.58 15.77 -14.60
N ASP A 80 3.45 15.74 -15.58
CA ASP A 80 4.16 16.93 -16.02
C ASP A 80 3.18 17.95 -16.62
N LEU A 81 3.55 19.23 -16.66
CA LEU A 81 2.66 20.31 -17.13
C LEU A 81 2.07 20.02 -18.52
N ASN A 82 2.88 19.47 -19.42
CA ASN A 82 2.49 19.09 -20.79
C ASN A 82 2.27 17.58 -20.96
N GLY A 83 2.13 16.83 -19.84
CA GLY A 83 1.90 15.39 -19.84
C GLY A 83 0.44 15.01 -20.06
N GLU A 84 0.12 13.74 -19.81
CA GLU A 84 -1.25 13.21 -19.89
C GLU A 84 -2.22 13.98 -19.00
N TYR A 85 -3.49 14.02 -19.38
CA TYR A 85 -4.59 14.55 -18.58
C TYR A 85 -5.53 13.40 -18.24
N PHE A 86 -5.77 13.15 -16.95
CA PHE A 86 -6.70 12.12 -16.51
C PHE A 86 -8.14 12.40 -16.95
N GLU A 87 -8.53 13.66 -16.98
CA GLU A 87 -9.86 14.08 -17.43
C GLU A 87 -10.19 13.58 -18.83
N SER A 88 -9.19 13.42 -19.71
CA SER A 88 -9.39 12.93 -21.08
C SER A 88 -9.91 11.48 -21.12
N VAL A 89 -9.69 10.69 -20.05
CA VAL A 89 -10.04 9.27 -20.00
C VAL A 89 -11.05 8.90 -18.93
N ILE A 90 -11.32 9.77 -17.94
CA ILE A 90 -12.21 9.46 -16.80
C ILE A 90 -13.28 10.54 -16.52
N ASN A 91 -13.58 11.39 -17.51
CA ASN A 91 -14.53 12.50 -17.35
C ASN A 91 -15.95 12.05 -16.91
N ASP A 92 -16.37 10.86 -17.31
CA ASP A 92 -17.59 10.21 -16.87
C ASP A 92 -17.63 10.02 -15.34
N TYR A 93 -16.58 9.49 -14.75
CA TYR A 93 -16.49 9.30 -13.30
C TYR A 93 -16.35 10.61 -12.51
N ILE A 94 -15.80 11.66 -13.14
CA ILE A 94 -15.73 13.01 -12.55
C ILE A 94 -17.13 13.60 -12.51
N LYS A 95 -17.89 13.52 -13.62
CA LYS A 95 -19.27 14.01 -13.70
C LYS A 95 -20.23 13.30 -12.74
N GLU A 96 -19.99 12.02 -12.48
CA GLU A 96 -20.73 11.23 -11.47
C GLU A 96 -20.32 11.56 -10.02
N ASP A 97 -19.41 12.49 -9.81
CA ASP A 97 -18.82 12.81 -8.49
C ASP A 97 -18.14 11.63 -7.79
N PHE A 98 -17.77 10.58 -8.55
CA PHE A 98 -17.06 9.43 -8.01
C PHE A 98 -15.55 9.67 -7.91
N VAL A 99 -14.97 10.47 -8.83
CA VAL A 99 -13.56 10.86 -8.80
C VAL A 99 -13.43 12.36 -8.68
N GLU A 100 -12.57 12.80 -7.77
CA GLU A 100 -12.18 14.20 -7.63
C GLU A 100 -10.69 14.35 -7.89
N ILE A 101 -10.30 15.21 -8.83
CA ILE A 101 -8.91 15.42 -9.22
C ILE A 101 -8.34 16.64 -8.52
N TYR A 102 -7.17 16.45 -7.89
CA TYR A 102 -6.35 17.52 -7.31
C TYR A 102 -5.14 17.79 -8.21
N ASN A 103 -4.99 19.03 -8.65
CA ASN A 103 -3.88 19.42 -9.52
C ASN A 103 -2.55 19.52 -8.75
N TRP A 104 -1.67 18.55 -9.00
CA TRP A 104 -0.30 18.51 -8.51
C TRP A 104 0.73 18.48 -9.66
N ARG A 105 0.32 18.85 -10.87
CA ARG A 105 1.11 18.80 -12.09
C ARG A 105 2.38 19.65 -11.98
N GLY A 106 3.49 19.12 -12.46
CA GLY A 106 4.79 19.79 -12.45
C GLY A 106 5.37 20.07 -11.07
N LYS A 107 4.68 19.70 -9.97
CA LYS A 107 5.21 19.88 -8.62
C LYS A 107 6.11 18.72 -8.25
N LYS A 108 7.27 19.02 -7.64
CA LYS A 108 8.04 17.97 -6.96
C LYS A 108 7.20 17.44 -5.82
N SER A 109 6.64 16.25 -6.01
CA SER A 109 5.73 15.69 -5.03
C SER A 109 6.49 14.92 -3.97
N SER A 110 6.13 15.22 -2.74
CA SER A 110 6.37 14.35 -1.62
C SER A 110 5.09 13.55 -1.42
N ILE A 111 5.11 12.26 -1.72
CA ILE A 111 3.95 11.37 -1.58
C ILE A 111 3.32 11.46 -0.18
N TYR A 112 4.13 11.60 0.87
CA TYR A 112 3.62 11.77 2.23
C TYR A 112 2.92 13.13 2.45
N LYS A 113 3.30 14.19 1.74
CA LYS A 113 2.60 15.48 1.81
C LYS A 113 1.18 15.35 1.24
N ILE A 114 1.07 14.73 0.08
CA ILE A 114 -0.21 14.44 -0.58
C ILE A 114 -1.09 13.57 0.31
N MET A 115 -0.55 12.50 0.86
CA MET A 115 -1.32 11.56 1.69
C MET A 115 -1.80 12.19 2.99
N ASN A 116 -0.95 12.99 3.66
CA ASN A 116 -1.38 13.73 4.85
C ASN A 116 -2.45 14.76 4.51
N GLU A 117 -2.28 15.52 3.42
CA GLU A 117 -3.28 16.48 2.96
C GLU A 117 -4.62 15.78 2.71
N CYS A 118 -4.63 14.69 1.94
CA CYS A 118 -5.83 13.92 1.66
C CYS A 118 -6.46 13.35 2.93
N TYR A 119 -5.66 12.78 3.84
CA TYR A 119 -6.19 12.29 5.11
C TYR A 119 -6.88 13.38 5.91
N TYR A 120 -6.20 14.50 6.15
CA TYR A 120 -6.74 15.57 6.99
C TYR A 120 -7.95 16.30 6.39
N LYS A 121 -8.04 16.36 5.07
CA LYS A 121 -9.24 16.89 4.40
C LYS A 121 -10.46 15.97 4.56
N ASN A 122 -10.24 14.66 4.61
CA ASN A 122 -11.31 13.67 4.44
C ASN A 122 -11.61 12.82 5.67
N ASN A 123 -10.77 12.84 6.71
CA ASN A 123 -10.85 11.93 7.86
C ASN A 123 -12.14 12.06 8.69
N ASN A 124 -12.83 13.19 8.64
CA ASN A 124 -14.11 13.39 9.33
C ASN A 124 -15.32 12.95 8.49
N ASN A 125 -15.14 12.76 7.18
CA ASN A 125 -16.20 12.44 6.23
C ASN A 125 -16.23 10.97 5.83
N TYR A 126 -15.14 10.23 6.07
CA TYR A 126 -14.98 8.83 5.71
C TYR A 126 -14.54 8.01 6.92
N ASN A 127 -15.18 6.84 7.09
CA ASN A 127 -14.83 5.91 8.17
C ASN A 127 -13.48 5.25 7.94
N TRP A 128 -13.12 5.03 6.67
CA TRP A 128 -11.87 4.42 6.26
C TRP A 128 -11.29 5.11 5.02
N ILE A 129 -9.99 5.29 5.02
CA ILE A 129 -9.24 5.93 3.94
C ILE A 129 -8.13 4.97 3.49
N ILE A 130 -8.10 4.68 2.21
CA ILE A 130 -7.19 3.74 1.56
C ILE A 130 -6.11 4.52 0.83
N PHE A 131 -4.86 4.06 0.95
CA PHE A 131 -3.71 4.68 0.27
C PHE A 131 -3.05 3.66 -0.66
N TYR A 132 -3.60 3.51 -1.86
CA TYR A 132 -3.11 2.57 -2.87
C TYR A 132 -2.64 3.30 -4.12
N GLU A 133 -1.72 2.66 -4.84
CA GLU A 133 -1.23 3.10 -6.15
C GLU A 133 -2.16 2.57 -7.26
N ILE A 134 -2.13 3.18 -8.45
CA ILE A 134 -3.05 2.84 -9.55
C ILE A 134 -2.84 1.40 -10.08
N ASP A 135 -1.71 0.79 -9.82
CA ASP A 135 -1.41 -0.61 -10.17
C ASP A 135 -1.64 -1.60 -9.00
N GLU A 136 -2.42 -1.20 -7.98
CA GLU A 136 -2.73 -2.00 -6.79
C GLU A 136 -4.24 -2.22 -6.65
N PHE A 137 -4.66 -3.49 -6.57
CA PHE A 137 -6.06 -3.90 -6.58
C PHE A 137 -6.35 -4.79 -5.37
N ILE A 138 -7.30 -4.39 -4.52
CA ILE A 138 -7.68 -5.19 -3.35
C ILE A 138 -8.35 -6.50 -3.76
N HIS A 139 -7.99 -7.58 -3.07
CA HIS A 139 -8.61 -8.88 -3.18
C HIS A 139 -9.18 -9.32 -1.84
N LEU A 140 -10.47 -9.60 -1.82
CA LEU A 140 -11.22 -10.02 -0.63
C LEU A 140 -12.07 -11.25 -1.00
N SER A 141 -11.50 -12.47 -0.86
CA SER A 141 -12.09 -13.71 -1.38
C SER A 141 -13.57 -13.95 -1.02
N ASN A 142 -13.98 -13.57 0.19
CA ASN A 142 -15.32 -13.82 0.71
C ASN A 142 -16.22 -12.58 0.73
N TYR A 143 -15.75 -11.46 0.14
CA TYR A 143 -16.48 -10.20 0.17
C TYR A 143 -16.52 -9.58 -1.22
N THR A 144 -17.70 -9.26 -1.68
CA THR A 144 -17.92 -8.48 -2.91
C THR A 144 -17.91 -6.97 -2.65
N ASN A 145 -17.90 -6.55 -1.37
CA ASN A 145 -17.95 -5.16 -0.98
C ASN A 145 -17.00 -4.89 0.20
N ILE A 146 -16.17 -3.88 0.05
CA ILE A 146 -15.16 -3.50 1.05
C ILE A 146 -15.79 -3.02 2.37
N LYS A 147 -16.97 -2.39 2.31
CA LYS A 147 -17.65 -1.90 3.51
C LYS A 147 -18.10 -3.06 4.39
N THR A 148 -18.56 -4.16 3.79
CA THR A 148 -18.91 -5.38 4.53
C THR A 148 -17.69 -5.97 5.21
N PHE A 149 -16.55 -6.04 4.52
CA PHE A 149 -15.29 -6.48 5.09
C PHE A 149 -14.87 -5.59 6.27
N LEU A 150 -14.87 -4.27 6.11
CA LEU A 150 -14.42 -3.32 7.14
C LEU A 150 -15.36 -3.19 8.35
N LYS A 151 -16.63 -3.62 8.22
CA LYS A 151 -17.60 -3.69 9.33
C LYS A 151 -17.46 -4.91 10.24
N GLU A 152 -16.62 -5.88 9.87
CA GLU A 152 -16.41 -7.08 10.66
C GLU A 152 -15.97 -6.76 12.09
N LYS A 153 -16.53 -7.51 13.07
CA LYS A 153 -16.21 -7.35 14.51
C LYS A 153 -14.72 -7.43 14.80
N LYS A 154 -13.97 -8.19 13.99
CA LYS A 154 -12.52 -8.35 14.10
C LYS A 154 -11.74 -7.02 13.95
N PHE A 155 -12.32 -6.02 13.28
CA PHE A 155 -11.70 -4.70 13.07
C PHE A 155 -12.20 -3.61 14.03
N LYS A 156 -13.11 -3.94 14.96
CA LYS A 156 -13.71 -2.95 15.88
C LYS A 156 -12.66 -2.04 16.54
N ASN A 157 -11.57 -2.62 17.00
CA ASN A 157 -10.51 -1.92 17.72
C ASN A 157 -9.30 -1.57 16.83
N CYS A 158 -9.35 -1.87 15.53
CA CYS A 158 -8.27 -1.55 14.60
C CYS A 158 -8.36 -0.09 14.18
N GLN A 159 -7.22 0.61 14.20
CA GLN A 159 -7.05 1.94 13.64
C GLN A 159 -6.45 1.88 12.24
N ILE A 160 -5.62 0.87 11.99
CA ILE A 160 -4.97 0.64 10.71
C ILE A 160 -5.07 -0.84 10.37
N ILE A 161 -5.49 -1.12 9.14
CA ILE A 161 -5.49 -2.47 8.59
C ILE A 161 -4.39 -2.53 7.52
N TYR A 162 -3.51 -3.52 7.65
CA TYR A 162 -2.47 -3.78 6.67
C TYR A 162 -2.81 -5.02 5.86
N LEU A 163 -2.76 -4.89 4.54
CA LEU A 163 -2.87 -5.98 3.60
C LEU A 163 -1.56 -6.17 2.86
N ASN A 164 -1.19 -7.42 2.63
CA ASN A 164 0.04 -7.76 1.93
C ASN A 164 -0.08 -7.53 0.43
N LEU A 165 1.02 -7.15 -0.20
CA LEU A 165 1.13 -7.08 -1.65
C LEU A 165 1.45 -8.47 -2.22
N VAL A 166 0.68 -8.88 -3.21
CA VAL A 166 0.94 -10.06 -4.03
C VAL A 166 1.32 -9.59 -5.43
N VAL A 167 2.59 -9.75 -5.78
CA VAL A 167 3.11 -9.27 -7.06
C VAL A 167 2.73 -10.22 -8.17
N HIS A 168 2.23 -9.68 -9.28
CA HIS A 168 2.02 -10.40 -10.52
C HIS A 168 3.28 -10.34 -11.38
N ASN A 169 3.67 -11.48 -11.93
CA ASN A 169 4.80 -11.58 -12.82
C ASN A 169 4.36 -11.50 -14.29
N ASP A 170 5.31 -11.18 -15.13
CA ASP A 170 5.11 -10.98 -16.54
C ASP A 170 5.91 -11.98 -17.36
N ASN A 171 5.26 -12.51 -18.40
CA ASN A 171 5.90 -13.26 -19.46
C ASN A 171 5.86 -12.51 -20.80
N SER A 172 5.17 -11.36 -20.91
CA SER A 172 5.07 -10.60 -22.14
C SER A 172 6.16 -9.53 -22.23
N GLN A 173 6.57 -9.21 -23.45
CA GLN A 173 7.56 -8.15 -23.71
C GLN A 173 6.88 -6.82 -24.05
N LEU A 174 5.69 -6.86 -24.67
CA LEU A 174 4.99 -5.70 -25.21
C LEU A 174 3.70 -5.40 -24.47
N TYR A 175 3.29 -4.15 -24.54
CA TYR A 175 1.98 -3.71 -24.10
C TYR A 175 0.90 -4.14 -25.09
N TYR A 176 -0.22 -4.65 -24.55
CA TYR A 176 -1.43 -4.95 -25.32
C TYR A 176 -2.58 -4.07 -24.86
N GLN A 177 -3.13 -3.29 -25.77
CA GLN A 177 -4.27 -2.43 -25.52
C GLN A 177 -5.57 -3.24 -25.32
N ASN A 178 -6.52 -2.71 -24.54
CA ASN A 178 -7.85 -3.27 -24.34
C ASN A 178 -7.93 -4.66 -23.68
N ILE A 179 -6.86 -5.11 -23.04
CA ILE A 179 -6.86 -6.32 -22.24
C ILE A 179 -6.56 -5.95 -20.79
N SER A 180 -7.42 -6.38 -19.85
CA SER A 180 -7.26 -6.07 -18.42
C SER A 180 -5.94 -6.59 -17.86
N LEU A 181 -5.43 -5.93 -16.83
CA LEU A 181 -4.20 -6.33 -16.13
C LEU A 181 -4.29 -7.77 -15.61
N PHE A 182 -5.44 -8.16 -15.06
CA PHE A 182 -5.66 -9.52 -14.56
C PHE A 182 -5.61 -10.61 -15.64
N LYS A 183 -6.08 -10.31 -16.85
CA LYS A 183 -5.99 -11.23 -17.99
C LYS A 183 -4.59 -11.28 -18.59
N ARG A 184 -3.89 -10.15 -18.61
CA ARG A 184 -2.53 -10.05 -19.15
C ARG A 184 -1.50 -10.70 -18.22
N PHE A 185 -1.68 -10.57 -16.92
CA PHE A 185 -0.73 -11.00 -15.90
C PHE A 185 -1.40 -11.92 -14.86
N PRO A 186 -1.87 -13.11 -15.26
CA PRO A 186 -2.61 -14.00 -14.35
C PRO A 186 -1.72 -14.65 -13.28
N ASN A 187 -0.42 -14.71 -13.50
CA ASN A 187 0.50 -15.46 -12.67
C ASN A 187 0.99 -14.63 -11.49
N LYS A 188 0.87 -15.17 -10.28
CA LYS A 188 1.42 -14.59 -9.07
C LYS A 188 2.82 -15.09 -8.83
N VAL A 189 3.68 -14.21 -8.36
CA VAL A 189 5.05 -14.57 -7.94
C VAL A 189 5.00 -15.51 -6.74
N SER A 190 5.91 -16.48 -6.67
CA SER A 190 5.95 -17.45 -5.58
C SER A 190 6.10 -16.82 -4.20
N LYS A 191 5.38 -17.35 -3.21
CA LYS A 191 5.40 -16.91 -1.80
C LYS A 191 6.78 -17.02 -1.12
N SER A 192 7.72 -17.76 -1.70
CA SER A 192 9.08 -17.94 -1.16
C SER A 192 9.99 -16.70 -1.33
N ILE A 193 9.52 -15.67 -2.03
CA ILE A 193 10.30 -14.46 -2.27
C ILE A 193 10.02 -13.42 -1.17
N GLU A 194 11.06 -12.92 -0.50
CA GLU A 194 10.99 -11.99 0.66
C GLU A 194 10.08 -10.74 0.49
N HIS A 195 9.73 -10.38 -0.74
CA HIS A 195 8.90 -9.21 -1.03
C HIS A 195 7.43 -9.35 -0.69
N PHE A 196 6.95 -10.55 -0.37
CA PHE A 196 5.59 -10.77 0.12
C PHE A 196 5.32 -10.16 1.49
N LEU A 197 6.34 -9.66 2.17
CA LEU A 197 6.18 -8.96 3.42
C LEU A 197 5.80 -7.49 3.26
N GLN A 198 5.80 -6.96 2.02
CA GLN A 198 5.35 -5.59 1.76
C GLN A 198 3.85 -5.46 1.96
N VAL A 199 3.45 -4.37 2.57
CA VAL A 199 2.05 -4.09 2.91
C VAL A 199 1.63 -2.72 2.43
N LYS A 200 0.31 -2.54 2.32
CA LYS A 200 -0.34 -1.24 2.19
C LYS A 200 -1.38 -1.10 3.29
N MET A 201 -1.74 0.15 3.59
CA MET A 201 -2.59 0.44 4.73
C MET A 201 -3.95 0.98 4.34
N ILE A 202 -4.93 0.63 5.16
CA ILE A 202 -6.25 1.21 5.22
C ILE A 202 -6.35 1.88 6.60
N ILE A 203 -6.58 3.17 6.66
CA ILE A 203 -6.55 3.94 7.90
C ILE A 203 -7.98 4.34 8.27
N LYS A 204 -8.34 4.17 9.54
CA LYS A 204 -9.60 4.65 10.09
C LYS A 204 -9.65 6.18 10.07
N GLY A 205 -10.79 6.75 9.73
CA GLY A 205 -11.03 8.17 9.84
C GLY A 205 -11.07 8.65 11.30
N GLY A 206 -10.94 9.95 11.51
CA GLY A 206 -11.07 10.58 12.83
C GLY A 206 -9.86 10.39 13.78
N ILE A 207 -8.77 9.74 13.36
CA ILE A 207 -7.58 9.60 14.19
C ILE A 207 -6.84 10.94 14.24
N LYS A 208 -6.78 11.55 15.44
CA LYS A 208 -6.06 12.79 15.65
C LYS A 208 -4.55 12.55 15.73
N GLY A 209 -3.76 13.47 15.14
CA GLY A 209 -2.30 13.43 15.26
C GLY A 209 -1.61 12.28 14.51
N ILE A 210 -2.25 11.68 13.52
CA ILE A 210 -1.59 10.72 12.65
C ILE A 210 -0.67 11.45 11.65
N LYS A 211 0.51 10.90 11.43
CA LYS A 211 1.46 11.37 10.41
C LYS A 211 1.77 10.23 9.45
N ILE A 212 1.27 10.36 8.24
CA ILE A 212 1.49 9.38 7.18
C ILE A 212 2.86 9.65 6.56
N LYS A 213 3.71 8.63 6.49
CA LYS A 213 5.06 8.68 5.90
C LYS A 213 5.10 8.09 4.50
N THR A 214 4.33 7.03 4.28
CA THR A 214 4.23 6.33 2.99
C THR A 214 2.87 5.63 2.89
N THR A 215 2.57 4.97 1.79
CA THR A 215 1.38 4.09 1.64
C THR A 215 1.36 2.89 2.60
N ALA A 216 2.47 2.63 3.30
CA ALA A 216 2.64 1.49 4.20
C ALA A 216 3.12 1.89 5.60
N GLN A 217 3.27 3.17 5.90
CA GLN A 217 3.84 3.61 7.18
C GLN A 217 3.22 4.91 7.66
N CYS A 218 2.81 4.91 8.91
CA CYS A 218 2.36 6.11 9.62
C CYS A 218 2.74 6.03 11.11
N ASP A 219 2.86 7.19 11.74
CA ASP A 219 3.11 7.34 13.17
C ASP A 219 2.02 8.23 13.80
N LEU A 220 1.87 8.17 15.11
CA LEU A 220 1.17 9.19 15.87
C LEU A 220 2.16 10.30 16.26
N LEU A 221 1.76 11.56 16.11
CA LEU A 221 2.58 12.72 16.51
C LEU A 221 2.89 12.70 18.01
N ASN A 222 1.98 12.17 18.81
CA ASN A 222 2.21 11.91 20.22
C ASN A 222 2.83 10.52 20.37
N LYS A 223 4.15 10.44 20.39
CA LYS A 223 4.95 9.20 20.40
C LYS A 223 4.70 8.24 21.59
N ARG A 224 3.72 8.53 22.45
CA ARG A 224 3.42 7.65 23.60
C ARG A 224 2.83 6.30 23.20
N TYR A 225 2.16 6.21 22.04
CA TYR A 225 1.47 4.99 21.62
C TYR A 225 1.59 4.79 20.11
N ASP A 226 1.82 3.55 19.72
CA ASP A 226 1.68 3.14 18.32
C ASP A 226 0.20 2.98 17.98
N PRO A 227 -0.25 3.30 16.76
CA PRO A 227 -1.61 3.05 16.35
C PRO A 227 -1.92 1.55 16.41
N ILE A 228 -3.15 1.20 16.80
CA ILE A 228 -3.59 -0.20 16.83
C ILE A 228 -3.69 -0.74 15.42
N SER A 229 -2.74 -1.58 15.05
CA SER A 229 -2.61 -2.14 13.71
C SER A 229 -3.03 -3.60 13.68
N CYS A 230 -3.75 -4.00 12.64
CA CYS A 230 -4.20 -5.36 12.40
C CYS A 230 -3.87 -5.81 10.96
N ASN A 231 -3.78 -7.12 10.75
CA ASN A 231 -3.80 -7.69 9.40
C ASN A 231 -5.25 -7.89 8.91
N GLY A 232 -5.43 -8.43 7.70
CA GLY A 232 -6.74 -8.69 7.10
C GLY A 232 -7.65 -9.67 7.89
N PHE A 233 -7.09 -10.44 8.82
CA PHE A 233 -7.82 -11.32 9.73
C PHE A 233 -8.21 -10.67 11.05
N GLY A 234 -7.85 -9.40 11.25
CA GLY A 234 -8.07 -8.69 12.51
C GLY A 234 -7.06 -9.04 13.61
N HIS A 235 -6.05 -9.85 13.31
CA HIS A 235 -4.98 -10.14 14.26
C HIS A 235 -4.09 -8.90 14.42
N ARG A 236 -3.84 -8.56 15.69
CA ARG A 236 -2.95 -7.45 16.01
C ARG A 236 -1.54 -7.74 15.52
N ILE A 237 -0.96 -6.78 14.80
CA ILE A 237 0.40 -6.87 14.28
C ILE A 237 1.22 -5.69 14.77
N ARG A 238 2.53 -5.91 14.87
CA ARG A 238 3.50 -4.84 15.06
C ARG A 238 4.04 -4.46 13.68
N GLN A 239 3.67 -3.27 13.21
CA GLN A 239 4.16 -2.80 11.92
C GLN A 239 5.60 -2.30 12.05
N ASN A 240 6.50 -2.90 11.29
CA ASN A 240 7.90 -2.48 11.20
C ASN A 240 8.22 -2.03 9.77
N GLY A 241 7.95 -0.75 9.48
CA GLY A 241 8.18 -0.20 8.15
C GLY A 241 7.22 -0.77 7.10
N PHE A 242 7.78 -1.25 6.00
CA PHE A 242 7.01 -1.77 4.85
C PHE A 242 6.67 -3.27 4.95
N LYS A 243 7.08 -3.94 6.02
CA LYS A 243 6.96 -5.39 6.16
C LYS A 243 6.15 -5.76 7.39
N THR A 244 5.47 -6.88 7.35
CA THR A 244 4.85 -7.51 8.51
C THR A 244 5.42 -8.91 8.71
N ASP A 245 5.45 -9.37 9.96
CA ASP A 245 5.88 -10.73 10.35
C ASP A 245 4.78 -11.78 10.17
N LYS A 246 3.53 -11.34 9.99
CA LYS A 246 2.37 -12.22 9.82
C LYS A 246 1.68 -11.91 8.50
N THR A 247 1.73 -12.89 7.62
CA THR A 247 1.21 -12.79 6.26
C THR A 247 0.15 -13.87 6.03
N ASP A 248 -0.94 -13.46 5.44
CA ASP A 248 -1.87 -14.38 4.81
C ASP A 248 -2.21 -13.81 3.43
N TYR A 249 -1.83 -14.56 2.40
CA TYR A 249 -1.92 -14.15 1.02
C TYR A 249 -3.09 -14.79 0.28
N ASP A 250 -3.86 -15.64 0.96
CA ASP A 250 -4.81 -16.49 0.26
C ASP A 250 -6.20 -15.87 0.21
N LEU A 251 -6.56 -15.06 1.21
CA LEU A 251 -7.92 -14.50 1.32
C LEU A 251 -7.99 -12.97 1.20
N TYR A 252 -7.07 -12.25 1.85
CA TYR A 252 -7.14 -10.78 1.93
C TYR A 252 -5.77 -10.18 1.62
N TYR A 253 -5.60 -9.68 0.43
CA TYR A 253 -4.34 -9.14 -0.07
C TYR A 253 -4.60 -8.07 -1.14
N ILE A 254 -3.53 -7.55 -1.71
CA ILE A 254 -3.56 -6.57 -2.79
C ILE A 254 -2.78 -7.13 -3.96
N ASP A 255 -3.47 -7.36 -5.08
CA ASP A 255 -2.82 -7.68 -6.34
C ASP A 255 -2.02 -6.46 -6.81
N HIS A 256 -0.70 -6.63 -7.02
CA HIS A 256 0.20 -5.55 -7.40
C HIS A 256 0.85 -5.86 -8.75
N PHE A 257 0.45 -5.12 -9.76
CA PHE A 257 0.97 -5.23 -11.12
C PHE A 257 2.24 -4.39 -11.29
N PHE A 258 3.22 -4.63 -10.42
CA PHE A 258 4.46 -3.88 -10.34
C PHE A 258 5.28 -3.94 -11.64
N CYS A 259 5.39 -5.13 -12.22
CA CYS A 259 6.25 -5.39 -13.37
C CYS A 259 5.58 -5.01 -14.69
N LYS A 260 4.32 -5.39 -14.86
CA LYS A 260 3.60 -5.32 -16.14
C LYS A 260 4.45 -5.95 -17.27
N SER A 261 4.32 -5.53 -18.52
CA SER A 261 5.23 -5.97 -19.59
C SER A 261 6.62 -5.35 -19.44
N THR A 262 7.62 -5.93 -20.12
CA THR A 262 8.98 -5.36 -20.12
C THR A 262 8.99 -3.93 -20.66
N GLU A 263 8.20 -3.65 -21.69
CA GLU A 263 8.03 -2.31 -22.25
C GLU A 263 7.44 -1.34 -21.22
N GLU A 264 6.36 -1.75 -20.55
CA GLU A 264 5.70 -0.93 -19.53
C GLU A 264 6.62 -0.69 -18.32
N PHE A 265 7.41 -1.69 -17.94
CA PHE A 265 8.40 -1.57 -16.90
C PHE A 265 9.52 -0.58 -17.26
N ILE A 266 10.00 -0.61 -18.50
CA ILE A 266 10.97 0.36 -19.03
C ILE A 266 10.40 1.77 -18.95
N ASN A 267 9.16 1.97 -19.40
CA ASN A 267 8.48 3.26 -19.35
C ASN A 267 8.31 3.75 -17.90
N LYS A 268 7.94 2.84 -16.98
CA LYS A 268 7.87 3.14 -15.54
C LYS A 268 9.21 3.61 -14.96
N LEU A 269 10.32 3.01 -15.38
CA LEU A 269 11.66 3.45 -14.96
C LEU A 269 12.10 4.76 -15.63
N ALA A 270 11.71 4.99 -16.88
CA ALA A 270 12.05 6.19 -17.63
C ALA A 270 11.40 7.45 -17.03
N LYS A 271 10.13 7.35 -16.61
CA LYS A 271 9.41 8.46 -15.95
C LYS A 271 9.99 8.83 -14.57
N GLY A 272 10.85 7.97 -14.01
CA GLY A 272 11.56 8.22 -12.76
C GLY A 272 10.71 8.05 -11.51
N ASP A 273 11.25 8.57 -10.40
CA ASP A 273 10.59 8.58 -9.09
C ASP A 273 10.44 10.02 -8.63
N ALA A 274 9.31 10.36 -8.05
CA ALA A 274 9.00 11.72 -7.60
C ALA A 274 9.97 12.23 -6.50
N LEU A 275 10.67 11.33 -5.82
CA LEU A 275 11.54 11.63 -4.68
C LEU A 275 13.04 11.55 -5.01
N GLN A 276 13.43 10.94 -6.15
CA GLN A 276 14.82 10.61 -6.43
C GLN A 276 15.36 11.40 -7.62
N VAL A 277 16.58 11.95 -7.46
CA VAL A 277 17.30 12.70 -8.50
C VAL A 277 18.78 12.30 -8.54
N GLY A 278 19.44 12.47 -9.69
CA GLY A 278 20.87 12.20 -9.86
C GLY A 278 21.26 10.76 -9.50
N LYS A 279 22.37 10.59 -8.76
CA LYS A 279 22.88 9.26 -8.35
C LYS A 279 21.86 8.43 -7.54
N ALA A 280 20.97 9.09 -6.78
CA ALA A 280 19.92 8.42 -6.03
C ALA A 280 18.86 7.80 -6.97
N LEU A 281 18.55 8.47 -8.08
CA LEU A 281 17.65 7.94 -9.10
C LEU A 281 18.25 6.73 -9.82
N GLU A 282 19.54 6.75 -10.15
CA GLU A 282 20.23 5.60 -10.75
C GLU A 282 20.19 4.38 -9.82
N ARG A 283 20.52 4.58 -8.54
CA ARG A 283 20.43 3.52 -7.52
C ARG A 283 19.01 2.97 -7.41
N TYR A 284 18.02 3.84 -7.40
CA TYR A 284 16.61 3.45 -7.38
C TYR A 284 16.24 2.61 -8.60
N LYS A 285 16.63 3.03 -9.81
CA LYS A 285 16.41 2.26 -11.04
C LYS A 285 17.03 0.87 -10.96
N MET A 286 18.28 0.77 -10.49
CA MET A 286 18.96 -0.53 -10.33
C MET A 286 18.24 -1.44 -9.33
N GLN A 287 17.78 -0.93 -8.18
CA GLN A 287 16.99 -1.70 -7.22
C GLN A 287 15.66 -2.20 -7.82
N ARG A 288 14.99 -1.39 -8.65
CA ARG A 288 13.77 -1.78 -9.34
C ARG A 288 14.04 -2.88 -10.38
N ILE A 289 15.14 -2.79 -11.12
CA ILE A 289 15.59 -3.82 -12.08
C ILE A 289 15.92 -5.12 -11.34
N GLU A 290 16.59 -5.06 -10.19
CA GLU A 290 16.83 -6.26 -9.38
C GLU A 290 15.54 -6.95 -8.94
N ARG A 291 14.53 -6.16 -8.53
CA ARG A 291 13.21 -6.70 -8.18
C ARG A 291 12.52 -7.30 -9.39
N TYR A 292 12.54 -6.62 -10.53
CA TYR A 292 11.99 -7.13 -11.77
C TYR A 292 12.58 -8.50 -12.12
N PHE A 293 13.90 -8.65 -11.99
CA PHE A 293 14.59 -9.90 -12.23
C PHE A 293 14.31 -11.00 -11.21
N LYS A 294 13.94 -10.64 -10.00
CA LYS A 294 13.49 -11.62 -8.99
C LYS A 294 12.08 -12.15 -9.27
N TYR A 295 11.25 -11.34 -9.89
CA TYR A 295 9.84 -11.67 -10.11
C TYR A 295 9.57 -12.36 -11.44
N ASN A 296 10.41 -12.15 -12.45
CA ASN A 296 10.15 -12.57 -13.80
C ASN A 296 11.15 -13.62 -14.30
N ILE A 297 10.70 -14.42 -15.28
CA ILE A 297 11.60 -15.28 -16.03
C ILE A 297 12.52 -14.38 -16.86
N LEU A 298 13.81 -14.51 -16.61
CA LEU A 298 14.83 -13.72 -17.25
C LEU A 298 15.17 -14.36 -18.60
N THR A 299 15.01 -13.61 -19.67
CA THR A 299 15.48 -14.00 -21.00
C THR A 299 16.54 -13.02 -21.48
N LYS A 300 17.42 -13.49 -22.39
CA LYS A 300 18.45 -12.66 -23.01
C LYS A 300 17.79 -11.43 -23.69
N ALA A 301 16.69 -11.64 -24.39
CA ALA A 301 15.94 -10.57 -25.06
C ALA A 301 15.44 -9.48 -24.09
N LYS A 302 14.92 -9.87 -22.90
CA LYS A 302 14.48 -8.89 -21.89
C LYS A 302 15.63 -8.04 -21.36
N ILE A 303 16.80 -8.63 -21.14
CA ILE A 303 17.99 -7.90 -20.69
C ILE A 303 18.47 -6.93 -21.76
N GLU A 304 18.58 -7.38 -23.00
CA GLU A 304 19.00 -6.55 -24.12
C GLU A 304 18.04 -5.36 -24.33
N MET A 305 16.74 -5.61 -24.20
CA MET A 305 15.73 -4.55 -24.28
C MET A 305 15.90 -3.51 -23.18
N LEU A 306 16.15 -3.94 -21.93
CA LEU A 306 16.39 -3.07 -20.78
C LEU A 306 17.70 -2.26 -20.94
N GLU A 307 18.79 -2.90 -21.35
CA GLU A 307 20.09 -2.23 -21.58
C GLU A 307 19.98 -1.15 -22.64
N LYS A 308 19.42 -1.51 -23.79
CA LYS A 308 19.25 -0.58 -24.92
C LYS A 308 18.37 0.61 -24.55
N SER A 309 17.23 0.36 -23.90
CA SER A 309 16.26 1.42 -23.62
C SER A 309 16.67 2.33 -22.47
N LEU A 310 17.32 1.80 -21.44
CA LEU A 310 17.70 2.55 -20.25
C LEU A 310 19.14 3.05 -20.27
N LYS A 311 19.93 2.66 -21.28
CA LYS A 311 21.36 2.95 -21.41
C LYS A 311 22.16 2.55 -20.15
N LEU A 312 21.83 1.40 -19.58
CA LEU A 312 22.44 0.86 -18.37
C LEU A 312 23.30 -0.37 -18.69
N ASP A 313 24.42 -0.51 -17.99
CA ASP A 313 25.21 -1.75 -18.03
C ASP A 313 24.60 -2.79 -17.08
N LEU A 314 24.04 -3.85 -17.67
CA LEU A 314 23.45 -4.98 -16.95
C LEU A 314 24.32 -6.25 -17.02
N SER A 315 25.59 -6.13 -17.36
CA SER A 315 26.54 -7.28 -17.49
C SER A 315 26.63 -8.13 -16.23
N SER A 316 26.52 -7.53 -15.05
CA SER A 316 26.48 -8.24 -13.77
C SER A 316 25.27 -9.17 -13.64
N PHE A 317 24.12 -8.79 -14.20
CA PHE A 317 22.92 -9.63 -14.22
C PHE A 317 23.03 -10.74 -15.26
N LYS A 318 23.67 -10.49 -16.42
CA LYS A 318 23.97 -11.52 -17.42
C LYS A 318 24.85 -12.63 -16.83
N LYS A 319 25.85 -12.28 -16.02
CA LYS A 319 26.66 -13.26 -15.30
C LYS A 319 25.83 -14.11 -14.33
N LYS A 320 24.97 -13.50 -13.52
CA LYS A 320 24.09 -14.22 -12.60
C LYS A 320 23.11 -15.17 -13.31
N LEU A 321 22.69 -14.84 -14.52
CA LEU A 321 21.86 -15.72 -15.36
C LEU A 321 22.57 -16.98 -15.79
N LYS A 322 23.84 -16.88 -16.23
CA LYS A 322 24.61 -18.05 -16.60
C LYS A 322 24.66 -19.08 -15.47
N TYR A 323 24.74 -18.64 -14.21
CA TYR A 323 24.73 -19.54 -13.05
C TYR A 323 23.34 -20.13 -12.74
N LYS A 324 22.24 -19.42 -13.01
CA LYS A 324 20.88 -19.96 -12.78
C LYS A 324 20.47 -21.01 -13.82
N ILE A 325 20.89 -20.87 -15.06
CA ILE A 325 20.58 -21.83 -16.13
C ILE A 325 21.29 -23.19 -15.86
N ILE A 326 22.44 -23.18 -15.20
CA ILE A 326 23.19 -24.39 -14.84
C ILE A 326 22.51 -25.16 -13.69
N TYR A 327 21.67 -24.55 -12.87
CA TYR A 327 21.00 -25.20 -11.72
C TYR A 327 19.58 -25.72 -12.03
N TYR A 328 19.04 -25.46 -13.21
CA TYR A 328 17.69 -25.89 -13.63
C TYR A 328 17.68 -26.67 -14.96
N SER A 329 18.83 -27.00 -15.51
CA SER A 329 19.05 -27.97 -16.57
C SER A 329 19.59 -29.28 -15.96
#